data_50eefaa1463f96eebf70d849b572e54f
#
_entry.id   50eefaa1463f96eebf70d849b572e54f
#
_cell.length_a   1.000
_cell.length_b   1.000
_cell.length_c   1.000
_cell.angle_alpha   90.00
_cell.angle_beta   90.00
_cell.angle_gamma   90.00
#
_symmetry.space_group_name_H-M   'P 1'
#
loop_
_entity.id
_entity.type
_entity.pdbx_description
1 polymer ?
#
loop_
_entity_poly.entity_id
_entity_poly.type
_entity_poly.pdbx_seq_one_letter_code
_entity_poly.pdbx_strand_id
1 'polypeptide(L)'
;QNLSVLEKAVPTSAKSWAGYVTDELTEEGVKQTLDEVAYLADYIAGDIKDDYKKLEAIAKWVSDNIYYDRDARDNSVTQSEICIKNVLKSRKTVCVGYSALFSALCEAQGLYVVNVKGTVTSDTVDYSDLADGPVNHEWCAALIDDRWIWVDCVWNSNLKFENNEFTSVGANTEMYFDISPLALSFDHCAYLAEKRYYFRAGEYFSQQDT
;
A
#
# COMPACT_ATOMS: atom_id res chain seq x y z
N GLN A 1 13.16 -19.04 10.20
CA GLN A 1 14.00 -19.13 8.98
C GLN A 1 13.39 -18.40 7.78
N ASN A 2 12.08 -18.21 7.73
CA ASN A 2 11.37 -17.62 6.59
C ASN A 2 11.40 -16.08 6.55
N LEU A 3 11.47 -15.44 7.72
CA LEU A 3 11.62 -13.97 7.86
C LEU A 3 12.85 -13.45 7.10
N SER A 4 13.98 -14.17 7.13
CA SER A 4 15.23 -13.70 6.54
C SER A 4 15.21 -13.57 5.01
N VAL A 5 14.30 -14.21 4.32
CA VAL A 5 14.19 -14.14 2.85
C VAL A 5 13.19 -13.07 2.44
N LEU A 6 12.08 -12.92 3.18
CA LEU A 6 11.16 -11.80 2.99
C LEU A 6 11.80 -10.47 3.42
N GLU A 7 12.57 -10.44 4.51
CA GLU A 7 13.40 -9.29 4.89
C GLU A 7 14.43 -8.91 3.81
N LYS A 8 14.94 -9.89 3.05
CA LYS A 8 15.83 -9.66 1.89
C LYS A 8 15.08 -9.31 0.61
N ALA A 9 13.80 -9.65 0.53
CA ALA A 9 12.95 -9.44 -0.64
C ALA A 9 12.18 -8.12 -0.57
N VAL A 10 11.98 -7.59 0.64
CA VAL A 10 11.27 -6.33 0.85
C VAL A 10 12.31 -5.22 1.05
N PRO A 11 12.19 -4.06 0.36
CA PRO A 11 13.10 -2.94 0.59
C PRO A 11 13.14 -2.60 2.08
N THR A 12 14.33 -2.71 2.67
CA THR A 12 14.56 -2.56 4.12
C THR A 12 14.46 -1.12 4.63
N SER A 13 13.99 -0.17 3.86
CA SER A 13 13.72 1.16 4.39
C SER A 13 12.32 1.17 5.01
N ALA A 14 12.28 0.90 6.29
CA ALA A 14 11.15 1.17 7.17
C ALA A 14 10.81 2.66 7.18
N LYS A 15 10.49 3.33 6.18
CA LYS A 15 10.10 4.75 5.98
C LYS A 15 10.19 5.15 4.51
N SER A 16 9.92 4.25 3.58
CA SER A 16 9.85 4.60 2.15
C SER A 16 8.82 5.70 1.87
N TRP A 17 7.80 5.83 2.73
CA TRP A 17 6.79 6.88 2.68
C TRP A 17 7.29 8.28 3.13
N ALA A 18 8.41 8.37 3.85
CA ALA A 18 8.91 9.65 4.40
C ALA A 18 9.21 10.71 3.32
N GLY A 19 9.53 10.30 2.09
CA GLY A 19 9.65 11.17 0.94
C GLY A 19 8.33 11.72 0.39
N TYR A 20 7.19 11.22 0.87
CA TYR A 20 5.85 11.56 0.40
C TYR A 20 4.98 12.25 1.45
N VAL A 21 5.56 12.83 2.50
CA VAL A 21 4.78 13.48 3.57
C VAL A 21 4.07 14.73 3.04
N THR A 22 4.82 15.63 2.41
CA THR A 22 4.31 16.89 1.87
C THR A 22 5.14 17.34 0.68
N ASP A 23 4.55 18.16 -0.18
CA ASP A 23 5.22 18.89 -1.26
C ASP A 23 5.83 20.23 -0.78
N GLU A 24 5.50 20.65 0.45
CA GLU A 24 6.14 21.77 1.13
C GLU A 24 7.41 21.30 1.84
N LEU A 25 8.58 21.62 1.29
CA LEU A 25 9.89 21.20 1.82
C LEU A 25 10.31 22.01 3.06
N THR A 26 9.38 22.19 4.02
CA THR A 26 9.63 22.89 5.29
C THR A 26 9.44 21.94 6.46
N GLU A 27 10.26 22.09 7.51
CA GLU A 27 10.13 21.30 8.74
C GLU A 27 8.74 21.44 9.36
N GLU A 28 8.16 22.66 9.32
CA GLU A 28 6.82 22.92 9.85
C GLU A 28 5.74 22.21 9.04
N GLY A 29 5.80 22.23 7.71
CA GLY A 29 4.84 21.52 6.84
C GLY A 29 4.89 20.00 7.04
N VAL A 30 6.10 19.44 7.18
CA VAL A 30 6.29 18.03 7.51
C VAL A 30 5.69 17.71 8.86
N LYS A 31 6.02 18.49 9.90
CA LYS A 31 5.51 18.29 11.26
C LYS A 31 3.99 18.35 11.29
N GLN A 32 3.38 19.37 10.70
CA GLN A 32 1.92 19.52 10.67
C GLN A 32 1.24 18.31 10.02
N THR A 33 1.77 17.84 8.88
CA THR A 33 1.21 16.68 8.19
C THR A 33 1.32 15.42 9.04
N LEU A 34 2.45 15.21 9.72
CA LEU A 34 2.62 14.07 10.62
C LEU A 34 1.71 14.13 11.84
N ASP A 35 1.45 15.32 12.38
CA ASP A 35 0.48 15.52 13.48
C ASP A 35 -0.95 15.17 13.01
N GLU A 36 -1.33 15.54 11.77
CA GLU A 36 -2.63 15.18 11.17
C GLU A 36 -2.73 13.66 10.96
N VAL A 37 -1.67 13.01 10.46
CA VAL A 37 -1.61 11.55 10.31
C VAL A 37 -1.76 10.85 11.66
N ALA A 38 -1.03 11.30 12.69
CA ALA A 38 -1.10 10.72 14.03
C ALA A 38 -2.51 10.86 14.62
N TYR A 39 -3.13 12.03 14.48
CA TYR A 39 -4.50 12.25 14.93
C TYR A 39 -5.50 11.33 14.22
N LEU A 40 -5.39 11.20 12.90
CA LEU A 40 -6.25 10.31 12.13
C LEU A 40 -6.05 8.84 12.49
N ALA A 41 -4.81 8.41 12.64
CA ALA A 41 -4.49 7.04 13.03
C ALA A 41 -5.05 6.70 14.41
N ASP A 42 -4.97 7.63 15.36
CA ASP A 42 -5.55 7.48 16.69
C ASP A 42 -7.09 7.43 16.63
N TYR A 43 -7.71 8.28 15.81
CA TYR A 43 -9.15 8.24 15.56
C TYR A 43 -9.62 6.90 15.00
N ILE A 44 -8.85 6.28 14.08
CA ILE A 44 -9.22 5.01 13.45
C ILE A 44 -8.98 3.82 14.39
N ALA A 45 -7.84 3.80 15.09
CA ALA A 45 -7.33 2.59 15.72
C ALA A 45 -6.82 2.77 17.16
N GLY A 46 -6.84 3.98 17.73
CA GLY A 46 -6.24 4.27 19.05
C GLY A 46 -6.80 3.45 20.21
N ASP A 47 -8.08 3.10 20.19
CA ASP A 47 -8.74 2.27 21.19
C ASP A 47 -8.53 0.76 20.97
N ILE A 48 -8.05 0.35 19.81
CA ILE A 48 -7.80 -1.06 19.48
C ILE A 48 -6.48 -1.50 20.08
N LYS A 49 -6.46 -2.65 20.78
CA LYS A 49 -5.25 -3.18 21.43
C LYS A 49 -4.54 -4.25 20.62
N ASP A 50 -5.26 -4.94 19.78
CA ASP A 50 -4.78 -6.00 18.91
C ASP A 50 -4.18 -5.40 17.62
N ASP A 51 -2.91 -5.68 17.32
CA ASP A 51 -2.20 -5.06 16.21
C ASP A 51 -2.73 -5.51 14.85
N TYR A 52 -3.21 -6.75 14.74
CA TYR A 52 -3.87 -7.22 13.52
C TYR A 52 -5.18 -6.45 13.27
N LYS A 53 -5.96 -6.21 14.32
CA LYS A 53 -7.20 -5.42 14.23
C LYS A 53 -6.96 -3.94 13.97
N LYS A 54 -5.86 -3.36 14.47
CA LYS A 54 -5.45 -2.00 14.07
C LYS A 54 -5.15 -1.94 12.58
N LEU A 55 -4.35 -2.90 12.08
CA LEU A 55 -4.00 -3.01 10.67
C LEU A 55 -5.24 -3.12 9.79
N GLU A 56 -6.18 -4.00 10.16
CA GLU A 56 -7.46 -4.20 9.47
C GLU A 56 -8.29 -2.92 9.41
N ALA A 57 -8.42 -2.22 10.55
CA ALA A 57 -9.18 -0.97 10.63
C ALA A 57 -8.57 0.13 9.75
N ILE A 58 -7.24 0.27 9.75
CA ILE A 58 -6.53 1.25 8.93
C ILE A 58 -6.66 0.91 7.44
N ALA A 59 -6.47 -0.36 7.05
CA ALA A 59 -6.61 -0.81 5.67
C ALA A 59 -8.02 -0.54 5.14
N LYS A 60 -9.02 -0.89 5.95
CA LYS A 60 -10.42 -0.62 5.61
C LYS A 60 -10.69 0.88 5.46
N TRP A 61 -10.21 1.69 6.40
CA TRP A 61 -10.41 3.14 6.32
C TRP A 61 -9.81 3.73 5.04
N VAL A 62 -8.57 3.35 4.68
CA VAL A 62 -7.92 3.83 3.45
C VAL A 62 -8.70 3.40 2.22
N SER A 63 -9.10 2.15 2.13
CA SER A 63 -9.87 1.60 1.00
C SER A 63 -11.25 2.24 0.84
N ASP A 64 -11.89 2.61 1.95
CA ASP A 64 -13.23 3.22 1.95
C ASP A 64 -13.23 4.75 1.79
N ASN A 65 -12.07 5.41 2.01
CA ASN A 65 -12.02 6.87 2.06
C ASN A 65 -11.13 7.51 0.99
N ILE A 66 -10.28 6.75 0.32
CA ILE A 66 -9.40 7.26 -0.73
C ILE A 66 -9.84 6.70 -2.08
N TYR A 67 -9.91 7.60 -3.07
CA TYR A 67 -10.27 7.28 -4.45
C TYR A 67 -9.02 7.07 -5.31
N TYR A 68 -9.03 6.04 -6.15
CA TYR A 68 -7.97 5.83 -7.12
C TYR A 68 -8.13 6.76 -8.32
N ASP A 69 -7.24 7.74 -8.42
CA ASP A 69 -7.29 8.79 -9.45
C ASP A 69 -6.70 8.30 -10.78
N ARG A 70 -7.57 7.80 -11.65
CA ARG A 70 -7.19 7.33 -12.97
C ARG A 70 -6.72 8.46 -13.88
N ASP A 71 -7.30 9.65 -13.73
CA ASP A 71 -6.92 10.81 -14.52
C ASP A 71 -5.49 11.25 -14.20
N ALA A 72 -5.11 11.26 -12.92
CA ALA A 72 -3.74 11.51 -12.50
C ALA A 72 -2.78 10.45 -13.07
N ARG A 73 -3.13 9.15 -12.96
CA ARG A 73 -2.33 8.06 -13.53
C ARG A 73 -2.06 8.25 -15.02
N ASP A 74 -3.08 8.58 -15.78
CA ASP A 74 -3.02 8.64 -17.26
C ASP A 74 -2.34 9.93 -17.77
N ASN A 75 -2.26 10.98 -16.94
CA ASN A 75 -1.68 12.29 -17.30
C ASN A 75 -0.32 12.59 -16.67
N SER A 76 0.40 11.60 -16.16
CA SER A 76 1.67 11.72 -15.47
C SER A 76 1.55 12.30 -14.04
N VAL A 77 1.65 11.42 -13.07
CA VAL A 77 1.55 11.71 -11.63
C VAL A 77 2.62 12.69 -11.17
N THR A 78 2.24 13.72 -10.45
CA THR A 78 3.13 14.69 -9.83
C THR A 78 3.41 14.33 -8.36
N GLN A 79 4.51 14.86 -7.80
CA GLN A 79 4.82 14.73 -6.37
C GLN A 79 3.67 15.24 -5.49
N SER A 80 3.00 16.30 -5.90
CA SER A 80 1.87 16.88 -5.17
C SER A 80 0.67 15.92 -5.07
N GLU A 81 0.40 15.14 -6.11
CA GLU A 81 -0.75 14.21 -6.14
C GLU A 81 -0.54 12.96 -5.30
N ILE A 82 0.70 12.64 -4.94
CA ILE A 82 1.04 11.45 -4.15
C ILE A 82 1.47 11.78 -2.72
N CYS A 83 1.68 13.04 -2.36
CA CYS A 83 2.06 13.37 -1.00
C CYS A 83 0.87 13.29 -0.03
N ILE A 84 1.13 12.78 1.18
CA ILE A 84 0.13 12.48 2.21
C ILE A 84 -0.75 13.69 2.52
N LYS A 85 -0.14 14.89 2.65
CA LYS A 85 -0.87 16.14 2.90
C LYS A 85 -2.01 16.36 1.91
N ASN A 86 -1.69 16.25 0.61
CA ASN A 86 -2.67 16.49 -0.44
C ASN A 86 -3.63 15.31 -0.61
N VAL A 87 -3.20 14.08 -0.37
CA VAL A 87 -4.07 12.90 -0.34
C VAL A 87 -5.14 13.04 0.73
N LEU A 88 -4.78 13.44 1.95
CA LEU A 88 -5.76 13.67 3.03
C LEU A 88 -6.76 14.77 2.66
N LYS A 89 -6.31 15.83 1.99
CA LYS A 89 -7.16 16.95 1.58
C LYS A 89 -8.09 16.61 0.40
N SER A 90 -7.53 15.98 -0.64
CA SER A 90 -8.25 15.70 -1.89
C SER A 90 -9.05 14.40 -1.86
N ARG A 91 -8.64 13.45 -1.02
CA ARG A 91 -9.12 12.05 -0.98
C ARG A 91 -8.91 11.32 -2.30
N LYS A 92 -7.92 11.74 -3.09
CA LYS A 92 -7.58 11.16 -4.39
C LYS A 92 -6.09 10.95 -4.49
N THR A 93 -5.68 9.81 -5.04
CA THR A 93 -4.28 9.56 -5.39
C THR A 93 -4.15 8.28 -6.21
N VAL A 94 -2.91 7.91 -6.58
CA VAL A 94 -2.55 6.64 -7.22
C VAL A 94 -1.88 5.70 -6.20
N CYS A 95 -1.45 4.50 -6.63
CA CYS A 95 -0.92 3.45 -5.76
C CYS A 95 0.15 3.92 -4.78
N VAL A 96 1.10 4.75 -5.22
CA VAL A 96 2.17 5.30 -4.37
C VAL A 96 1.61 6.13 -3.20
N GLY A 97 0.64 7.00 -3.46
CA GLY A 97 0.01 7.80 -2.40
C GLY A 97 -0.85 6.96 -1.44
N TYR A 98 -1.50 5.91 -1.94
CA TYR A 98 -2.20 4.92 -1.09
C TYR A 98 -1.22 4.24 -0.14
N SER A 99 -0.12 3.69 -0.69
CA SER A 99 0.89 3.00 0.11
C SER A 99 1.56 3.93 1.12
N ALA A 100 1.86 5.18 0.72
CA ALA A 100 2.45 6.16 1.61
C ALA A 100 1.52 6.52 2.78
N LEU A 101 0.25 6.81 2.51
CA LEU A 101 -0.72 7.13 3.55
C LEU A 101 -0.97 5.95 4.48
N PHE A 102 -1.20 4.76 3.92
CA PHE A 102 -1.42 3.53 4.71
C PHE A 102 -0.24 3.25 5.65
N SER A 103 1.00 3.28 5.13
CA SER A 103 2.19 3.03 5.93
C SER A 103 2.41 4.07 7.01
N ALA A 104 2.15 5.35 6.73
CA ALA A 104 2.26 6.43 7.72
C ALA A 104 1.23 6.27 8.87
N LEU A 105 -0.03 5.92 8.54
CA LEU A 105 -1.06 5.64 9.55
C LEU A 105 -0.71 4.44 10.42
N CYS A 106 -0.21 3.37 9.80
CA CYS A 106 0.23 2.17 10.51
C CYS A 106 1.42 2.46 11.45
N GLU A 107 2.43 3.19 10.97
CA GLU A 107 3.60 3.56 11.79
C GLU A 107 3.19 4.45 12.97
N ALA A 108 2.23 5.36 12.78
CA ALA A 108 1.69 6.18 13.88
C ALA A 108 1.02 5.34 14.97
N GLN A 109 0.56 4.13 14.65
CA GLN A 109 0.02 3.14 15.61
C GLN A 109 1.04 2.10 16.08
N GLY A 110 2.32 2.29 15.75
CA GLY A 110 3.42 1.40 16.14
C GLY A 110 3.54 0.12 15.32
N LEU A 111 2.84 0.01 14.19
CA LEU A 111 2.91 -1.14 13.31
C LEU A 111 4.07 -1.02 12.30
N TYR A 112 4.75 -2.13 12.05
CA TYR A 112 5.81 -2.19 11.05
C TYR A 112 5.24 -2.54 9.68
N VAL A 113 5.36 -1.62 8.72
CA VAL A 113 4.86 -1.77 7.35
C VAL A 113 5.95 -1.37 6.35
N VAL A 114 5.98 -2.07 5.24
CA VAL A 114 6.88 -1.79 4.12
C VAL A 114 6.08 -1.65 2.82
N ASN A 115 6.52 -0.73 1.97
CA ASN A 115 5.96 -0.56 0.64
C ASN A 115 6.65 -1.52 -0.34
N VAL A 116 5.87 -2.22 -1.11
CA VAL A 116 6.31 -3.22 -2.09
C VAL A 116 5.98 -2.71 -3.49
N LYS A 117 6.99 -2.65 -4.36
CA LYS A 117 6.81 -2.30 -5.78
C LYS A 117 6.84 -3.55 -6.64
N GLY A 118 6.04 -3.54 -7.69
CA GLY A 118 6.02 -4.67 -8.61
C GLY A 118 5.14 -4.47 -9.82
N THR A 119 4.88 -5.58 -10.48
CA THR A 119 4.00 -5.65 -11.65
C THR A 119 2.68 -6.27 -11.23
N VAL A 120 1.58 -5.66 -11.67
CA VAL A 120 0.24 -6.25 -11.57
C VAL A 120 -0.37 -6.43 -12.94
N THR A 121 -1.35 -7.34 -13.06
CA THR A 121 -2.16 -7.47 -14.27
C THR A 121 -2.88 -6.16 -14.57
N SER A 122 -2.95 -5.83 -15.85
CA SER A 122 -3.57 -4.59 -16.33
C SER A 122 -4.05 -4.78 -17.77
N ASP A 123 -4.61 -3.74 -18.37
CA ASP A 123 -4.98 -3.76 -19.78
C ASP A 123 -3.78 -4.02 -20.75
N THR A 124 -2.54 -3.89 -20.24
CA THR A 124 -1.30 -4.05 -21.02
C THR A 124 -0.38 -5.15 -20.49
N VAL A 125 -0.71 -5.80 -19.39
CA VAL A 125 0.08 -6.87 -18.76
C VAL A 125 -0.81 -8.04 -18.42
N ASP A 126 -0.64 -9.13 -19.18
CA ASP A 126 -1.33 -10.39 -18.92
C ASP A 126 -0.65 -11.21 -17.80
N TYR A 127 -1.33 -12.25 -17.32
CA TYR A 127 -0.81 -13.18 -16.30
C TYR A 127 0.51 -13.83 -16.70
N SER A 128 0.72 -14.11 -17.99
CA SER A 128 1.96 -14.68 -18.51
C SER A 128 3.15 -13.71 -18.41
N ASP A 129 2.89 -12.41 -18.38
CA ASP A 129 3.89 -11.35 -18.50
C ASP A 129 4.22 -10.70 -17.16
N LEU A 130 3.56 -11.14 -16.06
CA LEU A 130 3.73 -10.55 -14.73
C LEU A 130 5.20 -10.49 -14.27
N ALA A 131 5.99 -11.54 -14.55
CA ALA A 131 7.38 -11.61 -14.12
C ALA A 131 8.31 -10.72 -14.93
N ASP A 132 7.98 -10.45 -16.19
CA ASP A 132 8.80 -9.72 -17.16
C ASP A 132 8.25 -8.32 -17.44
N GLY A 133 7.07 -8.01 -16.91
CA GLY A 133 6.39 -6.73 -17.10
C GLY A 133 7.08 -5.57 -16.37
N PRO A 134 6.77 -4.32 -16.77
CA PRO A 134 7.30 -3.16 -16.06
C PRO A 134 6.70 -3.03 -14.66
N VAL A 135 7.46 -2.45 -13.72
CA VAL A 135 6.91 -2.05 -12.42
C VAL A 135 5.82 -1.01 -12.66
N ASN A 136 4.58 -1.39 -12.38
CA ASN A 136 3.39 -0.57 -12.64
C ASN A 136 2.51 -0.35 -11.41
N HIS A 137 2.87 -0.92 -10.24
CA HIS A 137 2.06 -0.86 -9.03
C HIS A 137 2.90 -0.84 -7.76
N GLU A 138 2.27 -0.40 -6.66
CA GLU A 138 2.81 -0.40 -5.31
C GLU A 138 1.71 -0.78 -4.32
N TRP A 139 2.04 -1.72 -3.41
CA TRP A 139 1.18 -2.19 -2.31
C TRP A 139 1.98 -2.29 -1.02
N CYS A 140 1.44 -2.93 0.02
CA CYS A 140 2.10 -2.97 1.31
C CYS A 140 2.18 -4.39 1.88
N ALA A 141 3.16 -4.61 2.77
CA ALA A 141 3.24 -5.75 3.64
C ALA A 141 3.51 -5.29 5.08
N ALA A 142 2.75 -5.80 6.03
CA ALA A 142 2.90 -5.51 7.46
C ALA A 142 3.42 -6.74 8.21
N LEU A 143 4.30 -6.54 9.19
CA LEU A 143 4.80 -7.61 10.05
C LEU A 143 4.02 -7.60 11.37
N ILE A 144 3.20 -8.61 11.60
CA ILE A 144 2.39 -8.79 12.80
C ILE A 144 2.66 -10.19 13.37
N ASP A 145 3.08 -10.28 14.63
CA ASP A 145 3.35 -11.56 15.31
C ASP A 145 4.24 -12.51 14.49
N ASP A 146 5.35 -12.00 13.98
CA ASP A 146 6.30 -12.72 13.13
C ASP A 146 5.71 -13.25 11.80
N ARG A 147 4.55 -12.74 11.37
CA ARG A 147 3.89 -13.07 10.12
C ARG A 147 3.71 -11.85 9.22
N TRP A 148 4.05 -11.98 7.95
CA TRP A 148 3.77 -10.96 6.96
C TRP A 148 2.30 -11.01 6.52
N ILE A 149 1.64 -9.84 6.61
CA ILE A 149 0.27 -9.58 6.17
C ILE A 149 0.35 -8.76 4.89
N TRP A 150 -0.13 -9.30 3.79
CA TRP A 150 -0.17 -8.60 2.50
C TRP A 150 -1.45 -7.78 2.38
N VAL A 151 -1.29 -6.51 1.99
CA VAL A 151 -2.40 -5.55 1.91
C VAL A 151 -2.27 -4.71 0.65
N ASP A 152 -3.33 -4.71 -0.17
CA ASP A 152 -3.46 -3.76 -1.28
C ASP A 152 -4.74 -2.94 -1.11
N CYS A 153 -4.60 -1.72 -0.57
CA CYS A 153 -5.70 -0.80 -0.38
C CYS A 153 -6.27 -0.26 -1.71
N VAL A 154 -5.49 -0.27 -2.81
CA VAL A 154 -5.97 0.16 -4.13
C VAL A 154 -6.95 -0.86 -4.69
N TRP A 155 -6.57 -2.13 -4.68
CA TRP A 155 -7.44 -3.21 -5.19
C TRP A 155 -8.64 -3.48 -4.28
N ASN A 156 -8.56 -3.04 -3.02
CA ASN A 156 -9.70 -2.98 -2.10
C ASN A 156 -10.50 -1.67 -2.19
N SER A 157 -10.11 -0.71 -3.03
CA SER A 157 -10.77 0.61 -3.07
C SER A 157 -12.27 0.49 -3.33
N ASN A 158 -13.04 1.15 -2.47
CA ASN A 158 -14.50 1.09 -2.44
C ASN A 158 -15.17 2.38 -2.91
N LEU A 159 -14.39 3.30 -3.46
CA LEU A 159 -14.90 4.59 -3.91
C LEU A 159 -14.93 4.71 -5.42
N LYS A 160 -15.96 5.40 -5.90
CA LYS A 160 -15.94 6.09 -7.19
C LYS A 160 -16.21 7.58 -7.00
N PHE A 161 -15.76 8.37 -7.95
CA PHE A 161 -15.90 9.81 -7.97
C PHE A 161 -16.61 10.22 -9.26
N GLU A 162 -17.83 10.73 -9.12
CA GLU A 162 -18.66 11.18 -10.22
C GLU A 162 -19.40 12.45 -9.79
N ASN A 163 -19.56 13.42 -10.70
CA ASN A 163 -20.27 14.67 -10.43
C ASN A 163 -19.75 15.45 -9.19
N ASN A 164 -18.45 15.43 -8.94
CA ASN A 164 -17.80 16.00 -7.76
C ASN A 164 -18.24 15.36 -6.40
N GLU A 165 -18.74 14.15 -6.42
CA GLU A 165 -19.14 13.42 -5.23
C GLU A 165 -18.44 12.06 -5.15
N PHE A 166 -18.05 11.67 -3.91
CA PHE A 166 -17.58 10.34 -3.63
C PHE A 166 -18.73 9.45 -3.21
N THR A 167 -18.84 8.28 -3.84
CA THR A 167 -19.85 7.28 -3.49
C THR A 167 -19.19 5.91 -3.31
N SER A 168 -19.71 5.11 -2.36
CA SER A 168 -19.26 3.72 -2.21
C SER A 168 -19.80 2.88 -3.37
N VAL A 169 -18.94 2.01 -3.91
CA VAL A 169 -19.35 1.04 -4.93
C VAL A 169 -19.85 -0.28 -4.32
N GLY A 170 -19.76 -0.43 -2.99
CA GLY A 170 -20.15 -1.66 -2.31
C GLY A 170 -19.19 -2.84 -2.59
N ALA A 171 -17.93 -2.53 -2.93
CA ALA A 171 -16.92 -3.55 -3.17
C ALA A 171 -16.52 -4.29 -1.88
N ASN A 172 -15.98 -5.49 -2.03
CA ASN A 172 -15.38 -6.21 -0.91
C ASN A 172 -13.99 -5.61 -0.61
N THR A 173 -13.92 -4.76 0.40
CA THR A 173 -12.68 -4.07 0.83
C THR A 173 -11.76 -4.97 1.67
N GLU A 174 -12.09 -6.24 1.82
CA GLU A 174 -11.31 -7.22 2.58
C GLU A 174 -10.58 -8.22 1.66
N MET A 175 -10.86 -8.22 0.36
CA MET A 175 -10.34 -9.23 -0.57
C MET A 175 -8.81 -9.23 -0.64
N TYR A 176 -8.19 -8.05 -0.64
CA TYR A 176 -6.73 -7.86 -0.65
C TYR A 176 -6.20 -7.41 0.73
N PHE A 177 -6.88 -7.79 1.80
CA PHE A 177 -6.39 -7.71 3.17
C PHE A 177 -6.07 -9.11 3.68
N ASP A 178 -4.85 -9.33 4.17
CA ASP A 178 -4.33 -10.63 4.58
C ASP A 178 -4.49 -11.70 3.48
N ILE A 179 -4.41 -11.27 2.24
CA ILE A 179 -4.48 -12.18 1.10
C ILE A 179 -3.30 -13.15 1.15
N SER A 180 -3.60 -14.44 0.92
CA SER A 180 -2.52 -15.42 0.92
C SER A 180 -1.52 -15.12 -0.20
N PRO A 181 -0.21 -15.37 0.02
CA PRO A 181 0.82 -15.14 -0.99
C PRO A 181 0.53 -15.88 -2.31
N LEU A 182 -0.04 -17.07 -2.24
CA LEU A 182 -0.43 -17.83 -3.42
C LEU A 182 -1.54 -17.10 -4.20
N ALA A 183 -2.58 -16.63 -3.53
CA ALA A 183 -3.65 -15.88 -4.18
C ALA A 183 -3.14 -14.57 -4.78
N LEU A 184 -2.31 -13.83 -4.03
CA LEU A 184 -1.69 -12.59 -4.50
C LEU A 184 -0.82 -12.83 -5.75
N SER A 185 -0.14 -13.96 -5.86
CA SER A 185 0.74 -14.28 -6.99
C SER A 185 0.02 -14.48 -8.34
N PHE A 186 -1.30 -14.60 -8.33
CA PHE A 186 -2.04 -14.69 -9.59
C PHE A 186 -2.06 -13.36 -10.37
N ASP A 187 -1.99 -12.24 -9.68
CA ASP A 187 -2.14 -10.92 -10.28
C ASP A 187 -1.07 -9.90 -9.84
N HIS A 188 -0.20 -10.26 -8.87
CA HIS A 188 0.90 -9.44 -8.37
C HIS A 188 2.23 -10.16 -8.44
N CYS A 189 3.27 -9.46 -8.88
CA CYS A 189 4.65 -9.93 -8.88
C CYS A 189 5.57 -8.86 -8.31
N ALA A 190 6.14 -9.09 -7.12
CA ALA A 190 6.99 -8.12 -6.45
C ALA A 190 8.36 -7.96 -7.14
N TYR A 191 8.82 -6.72 -7.28
CA TYR A 191 10.15 -6.40 -7.79
C TYR A 191 11.18 -6.37 -6.67
N LEU A 192 12.23 -7.15 -6.80
CA LEU A 192 13.36 -7.20 -5.86
C LEU A 192 14.54 -6.40 -6.42
N ALA A 193 14.69 -5.16 -5.95
CA ALA A 193 15.70 -4.23 -6.45
C ALA A 193 17.14 -4.75 -6.36
N GLU A 194 17.48 -5.52 -5.32
CA GLU A 194 18.84 -6.03 -5.09
C GLU A 194 19.30 -7.08 -6.12
N LYS A 195 18.38 -7.78 -6.78
CA LYS A 195 18.69 -8.86 -7.70
C LYS A 195 18.14 -8.67 -9.12
N ARG A 196 17.35 -7.63 -9.37
CA ARG A 196 16.57 -7.45 -10.61
C ARG A 196 15.70 -8.67 -10.95
N TYR A 197 15.23 -9.38 -9.93
CA TYR A 197 14.31 -10.49 -10.09
C TYR A 197 12.90 -10.06 -9.72
N TYR A 198 11.96 -10.48 -10.54
CA TYR A 198 10.55 -10.47 -10.19
C TYR A 198 10.25 -11.70 -9.36
N PHE A 199 9.62 -11.51 -8.23
CA PHE A 199 9.27 -12.58 -7.32
C PHE A 199 7.76 -12.74 -7.26
N ARG A 200 7.29 -13.92 -7.66
CA ARG A 200 5.89 -14.32 -7.44
C ARG A 200 5.79 -14.87 -6.03
N ALA A 201 4.89 -14.33 -5.24
CA ALA A 201 4.70 -14.78 -3.85
C ALA A 201 4.46 -16.30 -3.76
N GLY A 202 3.81 -16.90 -4.76
CA GLY A 202 3.60 -18.35 -4.84
C GLY A 202 4.86 -19.19 -5.11
N GLU A 203 5.87 -18.67 -5.80
CA GLU A 203 7.13 -19.39 -6.07
C GLU A 203 8.00 -19.55 -4.81
N TYR A 204 7.84 -18.63 -3.86
CA TYR A 204 8.54 -18.66 -2.59
C TYR A 204 8.15 -19.87 -1.72
N PHE A 205 6.90 -20.28 -1.77
CA PHE A 205 6.39 -21.41 -0.98
C PHE A 205 6.65 -22.75 -1.66
N SER A 206 6.74 -22.80 -2.99
CA SER A 206 7.03 -24.04 -3.71
C SER A 206 8.48 -24.52 -3.56
N GLN A 207 9.42 -23.66 -3.19
CA GLN A 207 10.82 -24.03 -2.94
C GLN A 207 11.09 -24.58 -1.53
N GLN A 208 10.10 -24.55 -0.64
CA GLN A 208 10.24 -25.05 0.73
C GLN A 208 9.71 -26.45 0.95
N ASP A 209 8.97 -27.01 -0.01
CA ASP A 209 8.41 -28.36 0.04
C ASP A 209 9.32 -29.41 -0.64
N THR A 210 10.56 -29.04 -1.02
CA THR A 210 11.58 -29.93 -1.53
C THR A 210 12.84 -29.84 -0.66
#